data_939911ae6ca36c6df90b4dc6bcff84a1
#
_entry.id   939911ae6ca36c6df90b4dc6bcff84a1
#
_cell.length_a   1.000
_cell.length_b   1.000
_cell.length_c   1.000
_cell.angle_alpha   90.00
_cell.angle_beta   90.00
_cell.angle_gamma   90.00
#
_symmetry.space_group_name_H-M   'P 1'
#
loop_
_entity.id
_entity.type
_entity.pdbx_description
1 polymer ?
#
loop_
_entity_poly.entity_id
_entity_poly.type
_entity_poly.pdbx_seq_one_letter_code
_entity_poly.pdbx_strand_id
1 'polypeptide(L)'
;PIGEYTDACELFNICCSIRNKLEMLNAVATYLGGPIKLGKLAVSSEGYTEKELLAQKLPLAMALLRKVHDEWEYVLNHLHTPAKEALEALEQLGRRCESELPENLDDLTLLDLVQNHYLRISWKKEVLRELNDIYAGDAFEAVRSEIVKIHDRVLRGRVFIALHMHAGDGNVHTNIPVNSDNVEMIKTANEGVAYVMEVAKKLGGAISGEHGIGMTKISFVEPGQFDEFYKYLDEVDPHGRFNRGKLRPEANLSIAYTPSFNLLGHESLIMQKSEAKQIADEIKTCLRCGKCKPVCTTHVPNANLLYSPR
;
A
#
# COMPACT_ATOMS: atom_id res chain seq x y z
N PRO A 1 8.28 23.87 6.91
CA PRO A 1 7.75 23.28 5.67
C PRO A 1 8.18 21.81 5.45
N ILE A 2 9.49 21.45 5.59
CA ILE A 2 9.93 20.05 5.40
C ILE A 2 9.36 19.14 6.47
N GLY A 3 9.35 19.54 7.74
CA GLY A 3 8.75 18.79 8.84
C GLY A 3 7.28 18.51 8.57
N GLU A 4 6.49 19.54 8.29
CA GLU A 4 5.06 19.41 7.98
C GLU A 4 4.78 18.49 6.77
N TYR A 5 5.65 18.53 5.75
CA TYR A 5 5.54 17.60 4.61
C TYR A 5 5.84 16.16 5.02
N THR A 6 6.85 15.96 5.86
CA THR A 6 7.22 14.64 6.39
C THR A 6 6.10 14.06 7.25
N ASP A 7 5.52 14.88 8.13
CA ASP A 7 4.39 14.50 9.00
C ASP A 7 3.16 14.10 8.18
N ALA A 8 2.88 14.82 7.08
CA ALA A 8 1.80 14.46 6.18
C ALA A 8 2.05 13.10 5.48
N CYS A 9 3.27 12.83 5.06
CA CYS A 9 3.64 11.52 4.49
C CYS A 9 3.51 10.40 5.52
N GLU A 10 3.87 10.66 6.76
CA GLU A 10 3.74 9.71 7.87
C GLU A 10 2.27 9.44 8.19
N LEU A 11 1.43 10.47 8.24
CA LEU A 11 -0.02 10.33 8.38
C LEU A 11 -0.62 9.43 7.30
N PHE A 12 -0.22 9.63 6.04
CA PHE A 12 -0.65 8.76 4.94
C PHE A 12 -0.23 7.30 5.19
N ASN A 13 1.01 7.08 5.64
CA ASN A 13 1.53 5.74 5.94
C ASN A 13 0.78 5.07 7.08
N ILE A 14 0.44 5.82 8.13
CA ILE A 14 -0.38 5.33 9.26
C ILE A 14 -1.75 4.91 8.76
N CYS A 15 -2.43 5.76 8.00
CA CYS A 15 -3.75 5.46 7.44
C CYS A 15 -3.70 4.21 6.55
N CYS A 16 -2.74 4.10 5.64
CA CYS A 16 -2.55 2.93 4.80
C CYS A 16 -2.26 1.66 5.61
N SER A 17 -1.45 1.77 6.66
CA SER A 17 -1.13 0.65 7.54
C SER A 17 -2.36 0.14 8.30
N ILE A 18 -3.23 1.03 8.79
CA ILE A 18 -4.45 0.66 9.50
C ILE A 18 -5.47 0.04 8.52
N ARG A 19 -5.70 0.67 7.36
CA ARG A 19 -6.57 0.12 6.30
C ARG A 19 -6.16 -1.28 5.88
N ASN A 20 -4.87 -1.51 5.71
CA ASN A 20 -4.32 -2.82 5.35
C ASN A 20 -4.59 -3.87 6.45
N LYS A 21 -4.49 -3.48 7.72
CA LYS A 21 -4.83 -4.36 8.85
C LYS A 21 -6.33 -4.64 8.95
N LEU A 22 -7.19 -3.66 8.66
CA LEU A 22 -8.64 -3.87 8.57
C LEU A 22 -8.99 -4.83 7.42
N GLU A 23 -8.31 -4.72 6.28
CA GLU A 23 -8.44 -5.68 5.17
C GLU A 23 -8.04 -7.09 5.61
N MET A 24 -6.96 -7.25 6.39
CA MET A 24 -6.58 -8.54 6.94
C MET A 24 -7.66 -9.13 7.85
N LEU A 25 -8.26 -8.32 8.74
CA LEU A 25 -9.37 -8.75 9.60
C LEU A 25 -10.55 -9.25 8.77
N ASN A 26 -10.96 -8.48 7.76
CA ASN A 26 -12.08 -8.82 6.88
C ASN A 26 -11.80 -10.10 6.07
N ALA A 27 -10.58 -10.25 5.55
CA ALA A 27 -10.18 -11.44 4.79
C ALA A 27 -10.16 -12.70 5.68
N VAL A 28 -9.67 -12.58 6.92
CA VAL A 28 -9.70 -13.69 7.90
C VAL A 28 -11.13 -14.01 8.32
N ALA A 29 -11.97 -13.00 8.60
CA ALA A 29 -13.38 -13.21 8.93
C ALA A 29 -14.14 -13.91 7.79
N THR A 30 -13.88 -13.52 6.53
CA THR A 30 -14.45 -14.16 5.34
C THR A 30 -14.01 -15.61 5.23
N TYR A 31 -12.73 -15.90 5.44
CA TYR A 31 -12.20 -17.27 5.44
C TYR A 31 -12.84 -18.12 6.52
N LEU A 32 -12.93 -17.63 7.76
CA LEU A 32 -13.51 -18.35 8.89
C LEU A 32 -15.01 -18.56 8.76
N GLY A 33 -15.73 -17.66 8.06
CA GLY A 33 -17.15 -17.81 7.74
C GLY A 33 -17.45 -18.77 6.58
N GLY A 34 -16.43 -19.21 5.86
CA GLY A 34 -16.53 -20.12 4.73
C GLY A 34 -16.39 -21.60 5.10
N PRO A 35 -16.37 -22.50 4.12
CA PRO A 35 -16.16 -23.93 4.35
C PRO A 35 -14.69 -24.18 4.73
N ILE A 36 -14.46 -24.48 6.00
CA ILE A 36 -13.13 -24.82 6.54
C ILE A 36 -12.95 -26.34 6.49
N LYS A 37 -11.79 -26.79 5.97
CA LYS A 37 -11.34 -28.17 6.08
C LYS A 37 -10.28 -28.25 7.17
N LEU A 38 -10.55 -29.04 8.21
CA LEU A 38 -9.55 -29.35 9.21
C LEU A 38 -8.57 -30.40 8.70
N GLY A 39 -7.36 -30.42 9.24
CA GLY A 39 -6.39 -31.49 8.99
C GLY A 39 -6.91 -32.84 9.50
N LYS A 40 -6.19 -33.93 9.22
CA LYS A 40 -6.57 -35.25 9.75
C LYS A 40 -6.67 -35.15 11.27
N LEU A 41 -7.89 -35.19 11.78
CA LEU A 41 -8.15 -35.38 13.18
C LEU A 41 -7.56 -36.75 13.54
N ALA A 42 -6.51 -36.77 14.35
CA ALA A 42 -6.36 -37.87 15.26
C ALA A 42 -7.66 -37.89 16.06
N VAL A 43 -8.45 -38.96 15.92
CA VAL A 43 -9.74 -39.16 16.59
C VAL A 43 -9.61 -38.64 18.02
N SER A 44 -10.32 -37.55 18.34
CA SER A 44 -10.24 -36.98 19.67
C SER A 44 -10.77 -38.07 20.61
N SER A 45 -10.06 -38.35 21.70
CA SER A 45 -10.47 -39.29 22.76
C SER A 45 -11.84 -38.94 23.35
N GLU A 46 -12.43 -37.81 22.96
CA GLU A 46 -13.70 -37.27 23.46
C GLU A 46 -14.88 -37.35 22.49
N GLY A 47 -14.67 -37.89 21.25
CA GLY A 47 -15.76 -38.17 20.32
C GLY A 47 -16.38 -36.97 19.60
N TYR A 48 -15.78 -35.78 19.67
CA TYR A 48 -16.27 -34.59 18.95
C TYR A 48 -16.04 -34.69 17.44
N THR A 49 -17.02 -34.29 16.66
CA THR A 49 -16.91 -34.14 15.21
C THR A 49 -16.19 -32.83 14.84
N GLU A 50 -15.58 -32.78 13.64
CA GLU A 50 -14.96 -31.58 13.09
C GLU A 50 -15.90 -30.37 13.14
N LYS A 51 -17.18 -30.58 12.81
CA LYS A 51 -18.21 -29.54 12.81
C LYS A 51 -18.49 -28.99 14.21
N GLU A 52 -18.51 -29.83 15.22
CA GLU A 52 -18.75 -29.41 16.61
C GLU A 52 -17.56 -28.61 17.14
N LEU A 53 -16.34 -29.02 16.85
CA LEU A 53 -15.14 -28.30 17.25
C LEU A 53 -15.09 -26.91 16.61
N LEU A 54 -15.40 -26.80 15.31
CA LEU A 54 -15.47 -25.51 14.61
C LEU A 54 -16.59 -24.62 15.16
N ALA A 55 -17.77 -25.20 15.45
CA ALA A 55 -18.91 -24.47 16.01
C ALA A 55 -18.62 -23.82 17.36
N GLN A 56 -17.74 -24.41 18.17
CA GLN A 56 -17.31 -23.83 19.45
C GLN A 56 -16.28 -22.69 19.28
N LYS A 57 -15.37 -22.82 18.33
CA LYS A 57 -14.25 -21.88 18.12
C LYS A 57 -14.64 -20.65 17.31
N LEU A 58 -15.48 -20.83 16.30
CA LEU A 58 -15.87 -19.77 15.35
C LEU A 58 -16.49 -18.53 16.03
N PRO A 59 -17.45 -18.64 16.97
CA PRO A 59 -18.01 -17.47 17.63
C PRO A 59 -16.97 -16.65 18.39
N LEU A 60 -16.00 -17.30 19.03
CA LEU A 60 -14.92 -16.65 19.77
C LEU A 60 -14.00 -15.87 18.81
N ALA A 61 -13.61 -16.51 17.71
CA ALA A 61 -12.77 -15.85 16.70
C ALA A 61 -13.49 -14.67 16.04
N MET A 62 -14.77 -14.81 15.70
CA MET A 62 -15.56 -13.73 15.10
C MET A 62 -15.82 -12.58 16.08
N ALA A 63 -15.99 -12.85 17.36
CA ALA A 63 -16.12 -11.83 18.39
C ALA A 63 -14.81 -11.03 18.55
N LEU A 64 -13.67 -11.71 18.58
CA LEU A 64 -12.35 -11.08 18.59
C LEU A 64 -12.15 -10.18 17.38
N LEU A 65 -12.40 -10.71 16.16
CA LEU A 65 -12.20 -9.96 14.92
C LEU A 65 -13.09 -8.71 14.85
N ARG A 66 -14.36 -8.79 15.28
CA ARG A 66 -15.25 -7.63 15.34
C ARG A 66 -14.73 -6.58 16.32
N LYS A 67 -14.42 -6.99 17.55
CA LYS A 67 -13.90 -6.08 18.57
C LYS A 67 -12.68 -5.31 18.05
N VAL A 68 -11.70 -6.02 17.52
CA VAL A 68 -10.47 -5.41 17.01
C VAL A 68 -10.74 -4.55 15.78
N HIS A 69 -11.69 -4.95 14.92
CA HIS A 69 -12.11 -4.14 13.77
C HIS A 69 -12.69 -2.80 14.23
N ASP A 70 -13.64 -2.81 15.15
CA ASP A 70 -14.29 -1.60 15.65
C ASP A 70 -13.28 -0.64 16.30
N GLU A 71 -12.34 -1.18 17.08
CA GLU A 71 -11.25 -0.40 17.69
C GLU A 71 -10.34 0.22 16.63
N TRP A 72 -9.89 -0.53 15.63
CA TRP A 72 -8.98 -0.03 14.62
C TRP A 72 -9.66 0.92 13.62
N GLU A 73 -10.93 0.67 13.30
CA GLU A 73 -11.75 1.57 12.49
C GLU A 73 -11.97 2.90 13.21
N TYR A 74 -12.25 2.86 14.52
CA TYR A 74 -12.31 4.06 15.33
C TYR A 74 -11.01 4.86 15.26
N VAL A 75 -9.85 4.22 15.47
CA VAL A 75 -8.54 4.90 15.38
C VAL A 75 -8.35 5.54 14.01
N LEU A 76 -8.64 4.81 12.92
CA LEU A 76 -8.47 5.32 11.55
C LEU A 76 -9.29 6.60 11.30
N ASN A 77 -10.51 6.65 11.82
CA ASN A 77 -11.46 7.73 11.57
C ASN A 77 -11.31 8.93 12.53
N HIS A 78 -10.56 8.77 13.63
CA HIS A 78 -10.49 9.77 14.69
C HIS A 78 -9.06 10.21 15.04
N LEU A 79 -8.11 10.07 14.11
CA LEU A 79 -6.69 10.40 14.35
C LEU A 79 -6.46 11.85 14.86
N HIS A 80 -7.32 12.79 14.48
CA HIS A 80 -7.21 14.20 14.91
C HIS A 80 -8.04 14.54 16.16
N THR A 81 -8.72 13.55 16.76
CA THR A 81 -9.47 13.74 18.00
C THR A 81 -8.49 13.95 19.16
N PRO A 82 -8.79 14.84 20.13
CA PRO A 82 -7.99 14.99 21.35
C PRO A 82 -7.74 13.66 22.04
N ALA A 83 -6.50 13.45 22.50
CA ALA A 83 -6.07 12.15 23.02
C ALA A 83 -6.93 11.61 24.16
N LYS A 84 -7.34 12.48 25.09
CA LYS A 84 -8.22 12.09 26.23
C LYS A 84 -9.56 11.54 25.75
N GLU A 85 -10.24 12.27 24.89
CA GLU A 85 -11.54 11.89 24.34
C GLU A 85 -11.45 10.57 23.57
N ALA A 86 -10.41 10.45 22.74
CA ALA A 86 -10.18 9.24 21.96
C ALA A 86 -9.88 8.02 22.84
N LEU A 87 -9.12 8.18 23.92
CA LEU A 87 -8.83 7.10 24.86
C LEU A 87 -10.08 6.65 25.62
N GLU A 88 -10.93 7.58 26.07
CA GLU A 88 -12.21 7.27 26.71
C GLU A 88 -13.12 6.46 25.77
N ALA A 89 -13.22 6.86 24.52
CA ALA A 89 -14.00 6.13 23.52
C ALA A 89 -13.42 4.72 23.24
N LEU A 90 -12.10 4.60 23.15
CA LEU A 90 -11.43 3.29 22.96
C LEU A 90 -11.63 2.38 24.19
N GLU A 91 -11.64 2.92 25.40
CA GLU A 91 -11.94 2.16 26.61
C GLU A 91 -13.38 1.62 26.62
N GLN A 92 -14.34 2.40 26.13
CA GLN A 92 -15.73 1.93 25.94
C GLN A 92 -15.84 0.79 24.92
N LEU A 93 -14.96 0.77 23.90
CA LEU A 93 -14.83 -0.35 22.94
C LEU A 93 -14.08 -1.55 23.55
N GLY A 94 -13.59 -1.42 24.77
CA GLY A 94 -12.88 -2.49 25.49
C GLY A 94 -11.36 -2.50 25.28
N ARG A 95 -10.80 -1.43 24.72
CA ARG A 95 -9.36 -1.28 24.53
C ARG A 95 -8.73 -0.58 25.73
N ARG A 96 -7.69 -1.21 26.28
CA ARG A 96 -6.86 -0.58 27.32
C ARG A 96 -5.52 -0.18 26.73
N CYS A 97 -5.01 0.99 27.12
CA CYS A 97 -3.64 1.39 26.80
C CYS A 97 -2.68 0.56 27.67
N GLU A 98 -1.80 -0.21 27.03
CA GLU A 98 -0.80 -1.04 27.71
C GLU A 98 0.50 -0.29 28.04
N SER A 99 0.70 0.87 27.42
CA SER A 99 1.92 1.70 27.58
C SER A 99 1.67 2.79 28.59
N GLU A 100 2.71 3.22 29.29
CA GLU A 100 2.68 4.45 30.09
C GLU A 100 2.38 5.62 29.14
N LEU A 101 1.31 6.32 29.43
CA LEU A 101 0.90 7.50 28.67
C LEU A 101 1.75 8.71 29.06
N PRO A 102 1.94 9.69 28.17
CA PRO A 102 2.63 10.93 28.49
C PRO A 102 1.85 11.72 29.55
N GLU A 103 2.57 12.46 30.39
CA GLU A 103 1.96 13.26 31.48
C GLU A 103 1.00 14.33 30.96
N ASN A 104 1.28 14.93 29.80
CA ASN A 104 0.46 15.96 29.18
C ASN A 104 -0.33 15.40 27.98
N LEU A 105 -1.55 14.92 28.25
CA LEU A 105 -2.47 14.45 27.21
C LEU A 105 -3.33 15.56 26.59
N ASP A 106 -3.36 16.74 27.21
CA ASP A 106 -4.29 17.81 26.80
C ASP A 106 -3.94 18.44 25.45
N ASP A 107 -2.64 18.45 25.14
CA ASP A 107 -2.11 19.03 23.88
C ASP A 107 -1.90 17.99 22.78
N LEU A 108 -2.24 16.72 23.05
CA LEU A 108 -2.01 15.61 22.13
C LEU A 108 -3.29 15.15 21.45
N THR A 109 -3.12 14.65 20.23
CA THR A 109 -4.16 13.98 19.46
C THR A 109 -3.97 12.46 19.49
N LEU A 110 -4.96 11.71 19.02
CA LEU A 110 -4.83 10.26 18.82
C LEU A 110 -3.70 9.92 17.85
N LEU A 111 -3.47 10.77 16.83
CA LEU A 111 -2.34 10.63 15.91
C LEU A 111 -1.02 10.65 16.65
N ASP A 112 -0.82 11.60 17.56
CA ASP A 112 0.41 11.73 18.35
C ASP A 112 0.66 10.47 19.20
N LEU A 113 -0.41 9.87 19.74
CA LEU A 113 -0.30 8.62 20.49
C LEU A 113 0.13 7.44 19.60
N VAL A 114 -0.35 7.38 18.37
CA VAL A 114 0.01 6.34 17.40
C VAL A 114 1.44 6.53 16.89
N GLN A 115 1.83 7.75 16.51
CA GLN A 115 3.16 8.08 16.01
C GLN A 115 4.26 7.82 17.05
N ASN A 116 4.02 8.23 18.29
CA ASN A 116 4.97 8.05 19.38
C ASN A 116 4.88 6.66 20.04
N HIS A 117 4.09 5.75 19.47
CA HIS A 117 3.94 4.37 19.91
C HIS A 117 3.35 4.19 21.34
N TYR A 118 2.69 5.19 21.88
CA TYR A 118 1.89 5.08 23.10
C TYR A 118 0.65 4.20 22.87
N LEU A 119 0.02 4.34 21.70
CA LEU A 119 -1.03 3.45 21.22
C LEU A 119 -0.52 2.65 20.03
N ARG A 120 -0.39 1.34 20.19
CA ARG A 120 0.08 0.45 19.12
C ARG A 120 -1.07 -0.35 18.53
N ILE A 121 -1.12 -0.41 17.22
CA ILE A 121 -2.04 -1.25 16.44
C ILE A 121 -1.23 -2.43 15.90
N SER A 122 -1.40 -3.61 16.50
CA SER A 122 -0.53 -4.76 16.26
C SER A 122 -1.30 -6.01 15.85
N TRP A 123 -1.23 -6.37 14.56
CA TRP A 123 -1.74 -7.66 14.09
C TRP A 123 -1.24 -8.85 14.89
N LYS A 124 0.06 -8.89 15.19
CA LYS A 124 0.67 -10.02 15.90
C LYS A 124 0.16 -10.18 17.31
N LYS A 125 0.04 -9.06 18.06
CA LYS A 125 -0.33 -9.10 19.48
C LYS A 125 -1.83 -9.20 19.70
N GLU A 126 -2.61 -8.45 18.92
CA GLU A 126 -4.03 -8.27 19.16
C GLU A 126 -4.89 -9.28 18.41
N VAL A 127 -4.37 -9.87 17.31
CA VAL A 127 -5.14 -10.79 16.47
C VAL A 127 -4.47 -12.15 16.34
N LEU A 128 -3.25 -12.22 15.83
CA LEU A 128 -2.63 -13.48 15.48
C LEU A 128 -2.40 -14.38 16.71
N ARG A 129 -1.95 -13.79 17.81
CA ARG A 129 -1.72 -14.51 19.07
C ARG A 129 -3.02 -15.11 19.58
N GLU A 130 -4.06 -14.30 19.70
CA GLU A 130 -5.37 -14.71 20.20
C GLU A 130 -6.02 -15.78 19.29
N LEU A 131 -5.91 -15.61 17.95
CA LEU A 131 -6.40 -16.62 17.01
C LEU A 131 -5.63 -17.93 17.11
N ASN A 132 -4.32 -17.89 17.36
CA ASN A 132 -3.51 -19.10 17.59
C ASN A 132 -3.92 -19.81 18.88
N ASP A 133 -4.29 -19.07 19.92
CA ASP A 133 -4.78 -19.63 21.18
C ASP A 133 -6.19 -20.22 21.00
N ILE A 134 -7.09 -19.52 20.29
CA ILE A 134 -8.42 -20.04 19.95
C ILE A 134 -8.31 -21.34 19.14
N TYR A 135 -7.47 -21.35 18.11
CA TYR A 135 -7.27 -22.49 17.21
C TYR A 135 -6.02 -23.31 17.59
N ALA A 136 -5.75 -23.47 18.89
CA ALA A 136 -4.64 -24.31 19.35
C ALA A 136 -4.89 -25.79 19.04
N GLY A 137 -3.80 -26.55 18.88
CA GLY A 137 -3.80 -27.98 18.59
C GLY A 137 -3.61 -28.33 17.11
N ASP A 138 -3.21 -29.58 16.85
CA ASP A 138 -2.81 -30.06 15.53
C ASP A 138 -3.98 -30.09 14.53
N ALA A 139 -5.20 -30.34 15.00
CA ALA A 139 -6.40 -30.34 14.18
C ALA A 139 -6.62 -29.00 13.45
N PHE A 140 -6.19 -27.90 14.04
CA PHE A 140 -6.36 -26.55 13.52
C PHE A 140 -5.12 -25.96 12.83
N GLU A 141 -4.07 -26.76 12.60
CA GLU A 141 -2.86 -26.30 11.92
C GLU A 141 -3.15 -25.70 10.54
N ALA A 142 -4.07 -26.32 9.78
CA ALA A 142 -4.49 -25.81 8.48
C ALA A 142 -5.14 -24.42 8.58
N VAL A 143 -5.94 -24.16 9.62
CA VAL A 143 -6.58 -22.87 9.87
C VAL A 143 -5.53 -21.81 10.19
N ARG A 144 -4.60 -22.09 11.10
CA ARG A 144 -3.51 -21.17 11.44
C ARG A 144 -2.61 -20.87 10.24
N SER A 145 -2.27 -21.89 9.45
CA SER A 145 -1.48 -21.73 8.23
C SER A 145 -2.18 -20.82 7.22
N GLU A 146 -3.51 -20.97 7.04
CA GLU A 146 -4.24 -20.12 6.11
C GLU A 146 -4.36 -18.66 6.59
N ILE A 147 -4.52 -18.44 7.89
CA ILE A 147 -4.49 -17.10 8.48
C ILE A 147 -3.14 -16.41 8.17
N VAL A 148 -2.02 -17.13 8.29
CA VAL A 148 -0.69 -16.60 7.95
C VAL A 148 -0.58 -16.30 6.46
N LYS A 149 -1.10 -17.14 5.57
CA LYS A 149 -1.10 -16.88 4.12
C LYS A 149 -1.94 -15.67 3.75
N ILE A 150 -3.09 -15.48 4.40
CA ILE A 150 -3.93 -14.29 4.23
C ILE A 150 -3.14 -13.04 4.63
N HIS A 151 -2.51 -13.06 5.81
CA HIS A 151 -1.65 -11.97 6.27
C HIS A 151 -0.55 -11.63 5.25
N ASP A 152 0.20 -12.63 4.78
CA ASP A 152 1.29 -12.42 3.83
C ASP A 152 0.81 -11.89 2.48
N ARG A 153 -0.37 -12.35 2.02
CA ARG A 153 -0.99 -11.87 0.78
C ARG A 153 -1.36 -10.39 0.89
N VAL A 154 -2.03 -9.99 1.98
CA VAL A 154 -2.44 -8.59 2.18
C VAL A 154 -1.23 -7.69 2.37
N LEU A 155 -0.21 -8.13 3.11
CA LEU A 155 1.04 -7.37 3.27
C LEU A 155 1.74 -7.07 1.94
N ARG A 156 1.67 -7.96 0.96
CA ARG A 156 2.25 -7.74 -0.38
C ARG A 156 1.55 -6.62 -1.15
N GLY A 157 0.31 -6.29 -0.80
CA GLY A 157 -0.46 -5.17 -1.36
C GLY A 157 -0.25 -3.83 -0.62
N ARG A 158 0.61 -3.80 0.41
CA ARG A 158 0.81 -2.59 1.22
C ARG A 158 1.46 -1.47 0.42
N VAL A 159 0.82 -0.30 0.42
CA VAL A 159 1.38 0.94 -0.11
C VAL A 159 1.95 1.77 1.03
N PHE A 160 3.10 2.38 0.82
CA PHE A 160 3.69 3.33 1.74
C PHE A 160 4.58 4.33 1.00
N ILE A 161 4.74 5.50 1.58
CA ILE A 161 5.62 6.56 1.09
C ILE A 161 6.95 6.45 1.83
N ALA A 162 8.02 6.22 1.08
CA ALA A 162 9.38 6.32 1.58
C ALA A 162 10.01 7.64 1.13
N LEU A 163 10.64 8.35 2.05
CA LEU A 163 11.27 9.63 1.77
C LEU A 163 12.78 9.50 1.81
N HIS A 164 13.45 10.18 0.89
CA HIS A 164 14.83 10.60 1.04
C HIS A 164 14.95 12.04 0.54
N MET A 165 15.94 12.78 0.99
CA MET A 165 15.93 14.21 0.76
C MET A 165 17.34 14.80 0.72
N HIS A 166 17.46 15.88 -0.01
CA HIS A 166 18.55 16.84 0.12
C HIS A 166 18.09 17.91 1.10
N ALA A 167 18.24 17.63 2.39
CA ALA A 167 17.61 18.44 3.45
C ALA A 167 18.09 19.91 3.46
N GLY A 168 19.35 20.16 3.06
CA GLY A 168 19.90 21.51 2.96
C GLY A 168 19.22 22.38 1.91
N ASP A 169 18.73 21.77 0.83
CA ASP A 169 18.04 22.45 -0.28
C ASP A 169 16.52 22.42 -0.15
N GLY A 170 15.99 21.68 0.81
CA GLY A 170 14.55 21.48 0.96
C GLY A 170 13.94 20.57 -0.12
N ASN A 171 14.76 19.82 -0.85
CA ASN A 171 14.30 18.91 -1.91
C ASN A 171 14.01 17.51 -1.35
N VAL A 172 12.77 17.05 -1.49
CA VAL A 172 12.29 15.77 -0.98
C VAL A 172 11.94 14.83 -2.13
N HIS A 173 12.52 13.65 -2.13
CA HIS A 173 12.18 12.57 -3.04
C HIS A 173 11.18 11.63 -2.38
N THR A 174 10.05 11.48 -3.02
CA THR A 174 8.95 10.61 -2.57
C THR A 174 8.95 9.34 -3.41
N ASN A 175 9.16 8.20 -2.76
CA ASN A 175 9.14 6.89 -3.41
C ASN A 175 7.96 6.08 -2.89
N ILE A 176 7.12 5.62 -3.79
CA ILE A 176 5.97 4.76 -3.49
C ILE A 176 6.16 3.45 -4.25
N PRO A 177 6.72 2.40 -3.61
CA PRO A 177 6.91 1.12 -4.26
C PRO A 177 5.57 0.44 -4.48
N VAL A 178 5.35 -0.04 -5.71
CA VAL A 178 4.14 -0.73 -6.11
C VAL A 178 4.46 -1.99 -6.88
N ASN A 179 3.60 -3.00 -6.76
CA ASN A 179 3.59 -4.12 -7.66
C ASN A 179 2.71 -3.76 -8.87
N SER A 180 3.30 -3.72 -10.06
CA SER A 180 2.62 -3.34 -11.29
C SER A 180 1.46 -4.27 -11.70
N ASP A 181 1.38 -5.45 -11.08
CA ASP A 181 0.28 -6.42 -11.28
C ASP A 181 -0.93 -6.15 -10.40
N ASN A 182 -0.75 -5.30 -9.40
CA ASN A 182 -1.78 -5.00 -8.41
C ASN A 182 -2.41 -3.64 -8.69
N VAL A 183 -3.57 -3.65 -9.36
CA VAL A 183 -4.29 -2.44 -9.79
C VAL A 183 -4.71 -1.59 -8.59
N GLU A 184 -5.16 -2.21 -7.51
CA GLU A 184 -5.58 -1.49 -6.29
C GLU A 184 -4.37 -0.80 -5.62
N MET A 185 -3.22 -1.47 -5.61
CA MET A 185 -1.99 -0.88 -5.11
C MET A 185 -1.55 0.34 -5.94
N ILE A 186 -1.68 0.26 -7.27
CA ILE A 186 -1.38 1.38 -8.17
C ILE A 186 -2.35 2.53 -7.93
N LYS A 187 -3.65 2.25 -7.74
CA LYS A 187 -4.66 3.26 -7.44
C LYS A 187 -4.35 3.97 -6.13
N THR A 188 -4.11 3.24 -5.05
CA THR A 188 -3.72 3.82 -3.75
C THR A 188 -2.43 4.62 -3.84
N ALA A 189 -1.46 4.18 -4.64
CA ALA A 189 -0.23 4.93 -4.86
C ALA A 189 -0.48 6.26 -5.59
N ASN A 190 -1.37 6.28 -6.60
CA ASN A 190 -1.77 7.51 -7.28
C ASN A 190 -2.50 8.48 -6.34
N GLU A 191 -3.35 7.98 -5.45
CA GLU A 191 -3.98 8.79 -4.39
C GLU A 191 -2.90 9.39 -3.47
N GLY A 192 -1.88 8.61 -3.09
CA GLY A 192 -0.73 9.09 -2.33
C GLY A 192 0.05 10.18 -3.06
N VAL A 193 0.29 10.01 -4.36
CA VAL A 193 0.95 11.04 -5.17
C VAL A 193 0.12 12.33 -5.19
N ALA A 194 -1.18 12.24 -5.44
CA ALA A 194 -2.06 13.41 -5.44
C ALA A 194 -2.03 14.12 -4.08
N TYR A 195 -2.12 13.37 -2.99
CA TYR A 195 -2.07 13.90 -1.65
C TYR A 195 -0.78 14.65 -1.34
N VAL A 196 0.39 14.06 -1.62
CA VAL A 196 1.68 14.73 -1.33
C VAL A 196 1.92 15.94 -2.22
N MET A 197 1.42 15.94 -3.47
CA MET A 197 1.50 17.12 -4.34
C MET A 197 0.63 18.27 -3.83
N GLU A 198 -0.57 17.97 -3.33
CA GLU A 198 -1.43 18.96 -2.71
C GLU A 198 -0.79 19.57 -1.45
N VAL A 199 -0.20 18.72 -0.58
CA VAL A 199 0.52 19.18 0.60
C VAL A 199 1.70 20.07 0.21
N ALA A 200 2.52 19.66 -0.76
CA ALA A 200 3.64 20.47 -1.24
C ALA A 200 3.19 21.85 -1.72
N LYS A 201 2.09 21.93 -2.47
CA LYS A 201 1.51 23.21 -2.93
C LYS A 201 1.02 24.07 -1.77
N LYS A 202 0.30 23.49 -0.80
CA LYS A 202 -0.18 24.21 0.41
C LYS A 202 0.96 24.80 1.22
N LEU A 203 2.11 24.13 1.25
CA LEU A 203 3.32 24.59 1.94
C LEU A 203 4.15 25.59 1.10
N GLY A 204 3.67 25.98 -0.08
CA GLY A 204 4.37 26.90 -1.00
C GLY A 204 5.56 26.27 -1.71
N GLY A 205 5.65 24.93 -1.72
CA GLY A 205 6.71 24.16 -2.38
C GLY A 205 6.46 23.99 -3.86
N ALA A 206 7.56 23.74 -4.60
CA ALA A 206 7.49 23.37 -6.01
C ALA A 206 7.16 21.87 -6.15
N ILE A 207 6.29 21.52 -7.09
CA ILE A 207 5.91 20.12 -7.38
C ILE A 207 7.04 19.30 -8.04
N SER A 208 8.13 19.94 -8.45
CA SER A 208 9.32 19.28 -8.92
C SER A 208 10.56 20.13 -8.62
N GLY A 209 11.41 19.62 -7.73
CA GLY A 209 12.67 20.27 -7.38
C GLY A 209 13.74 20.11 -8.47
N GLU A 210 13.96 18.89 -9.00
CA GLU A 210 15.05 18.60 -9.92
C GLU A 210 14.69 17.73 -11.14
N HIS A 211 13.70 16.82 -11.01
CA HIS A 211 13.40 15.84 -12.07
C HIS A 211 12.52 16.37 -13.20
N GLY A 212 12.09 17.62 -13.12
CA GLY A 212 11.19 18.23 -14.10
C GLY A 212 9.74 17.77 -13.96
N ILE A 213 8.88 18.37 -14.75
CA ILE A 213 7.42 18.14 -14.71
C ILE A 213 7.03 16.96 -15.59
N GLY A 214 7.51 16.93 -16.82
CA GLY A 214 7.21 15.88 -17.79
C GLY A 214 5.71 15.66 -17.99
N MET A 215 5.32 14.40 -18.18
CA MET A 215 3.92 14.00 -18.35
C MET A 215 3.24 13.68 -17.02
N THR A 216 3.99 13.23 -16.02
CA THR A 216 3.44 12.68 -14.78
C THR A 216 3.01 13.74 -13.78
N LYS A 217 3.60 14.93 -13.87
CA LYS A 217 3.34 16.03 -12.94
C LYS A 217 2.57 17.19 -13.55
N ILE A 218 2.31 17.16 -14.85
CA ILE A 218 1.66 18.28 -15.57
C ILE A 218 0.26 18.57 -15.02
N SER A 219 -0.47 17.55 -14.57
CA SER A 219 -1.80 17.70 -13.98
C SER A 219 -1.81 18.45 -12.64
N PHE A 220 -0.65 18.60 -12.00
CA PHE A 220 -0.51 19.33 -10.74
C PHE A 220 -0.03 20.77 -10.91
N VAL A 221 0.32 21.16 -12.15
CA VAL A 221 0.73 22.54 -12.48
C VAL A 221 -0.49 23.46 -12.47
N GLU A 222 -0.31 24.68 -11.95
CA GLU A 222 -1.39 25.67 -11.95
C GLU A 222 -1.76 26.09 -13.37
N PRO A 223 -3.05 26.29 -13.66
CA PRO A 223 -3.51 26.79 -14.94
C PRO A 223 -2.80 28.11 -15.30
N GLY A 224 -2.34 28.22 -16.54
CA GLY A 224 -1.66 29.41 -17.04
C GLY A 224 -0.16 29.51 -16.75
N GLN A 225 0.38 28.65 -15.87
CA GLN A 225 1.82 28.70 -15.50
C GLN A 225 2.76 28.48 -16.68
N PHE A 226 2.32 27.76 -17.71
CA PHE A 226 3.12 27.47 -18.91
C PHE A 226 2.64 28.16 -20.18
N ASP A 227 1.74 29.13 -20.11
CA ASP A 227 1.17 29.78 -21.27
C ASP A 227 2.24 30.43 -22.17
N GLU A 228 3.21 31.14 -21.58
CA GLU A 228 4.32 31.73 -22.31
C GLU A 228 5.23 30.66 -22.97
N PHE A 229 5.43 29.55 -22.27
CA PHE A 229 6.18 28.42 -22.81
C PHE A 229 5.45 27.75 -23.98
N TYR A 230 4.14 27.64 -23.91
CA TYR A 230 3.33 27.06 -24.99
C TYR A 230 3.35 27.98 -26.23
N LYS A 231 3.27 29.30 -26.06
CA LYS A 231 3.44 30.25 -27.16
C LYS A 231 4.80 30.07 -27.85
N TYR A 232 5.86 29.98 -27.05
CA TYR A 232 7.20 29.74 -27.57
C TYR A 232 7.31 28.40 -28.32
N LEU A 233 6.74 27.34 -27.79
CA LEU A 233 6.73 26.04 -28.46
C LEU A 233 5.98 26.07 -29.79
N ASP A 234 4.86 26.78 -29.86
CA ASP A 234 4.07 26.90 -31.10
C ASP A 234 4.80 27.72 -32.17
N GLU A 235 5.68 28.64 -31.78
CA GLU A 235 6.56 29.35 -32.70
C GLU A 235 7.70 28.48 -33.25
N VAL A 236 8.39 27.73 -32.37
CA VAL A 236 9.61 26.99 -32.76
C VAL A 236 9.32 25.58 -33.29
N ASP A 237 8.20 25.01 -32.93
CA ASP A 237 7.76 23.67 -33.34
C ASP A 237 6.25 23.63 -33.68
N PRO A 238 5.82 24.40 -34.69
CA PRO A 238 4.40 24.52 -35.04
C PRO A 238 3.75 23.20 -35.47
N HIS A 239 4.54 22.18 -35.74
CA HIS A 239 4.07 20.84 -36.09
C HIS A 239 4.13 19.82 -34.95
N GLY A 240 4.60 20.22 -33.76
CA GLY A 240 4.71 19.34 -32.57
C GLY A 240 5.57 18.10 -32.82
N ARG A 241 6.72 18.26 -33.52
CA ARG A 241 7.62 17.14 -33.88
C ARG A 241 8.50 16.71 -32.74
N PHE A 242 8.85 17.63 -31.83
CA PHE A 242 9.74 17.38 -30.72
C PHE A 242 8.96 17.09 -29.44
N ASN A 243 9.34 16.06 -28.72
CA ASN A 243 8.76 15.67 -27.43
C ASN A 243 7.21 15.70 -27.39
N ARG A 244 6.60 15.21 -28.46
CA ARG A 244 5.15 15.23 -28.64
C ARG A 244 4.40 14.70 -27.44
N GLY A 245 3.39 15.46 -26.96
CA GLY A 245 2.56 15.10 -25.80
C GLY A 245 3.23 15.24 -24.44
N LYS A 246 4.46 15.81 -24.37
CA LYS A 246 5.11 16.14 -23.10
C LYS A 246 4.91 17.60 -22.75
N LEU A 247 4.83 17.91 -21.47
CA LEU A 247 4.59 19.26 -20.94
C LEU A 247 3.34 19.95 -21.53
N ARG A 248 2.36 19.19 -21.96
CA ARG A 248 1.09 19.69 -22.48
C ARG A 248 -0.05 19.19 -21.59
N PRO A 249 -1.11 20.00 -21.37
CA PRO A 249 -2.26 19.59 -20.54
C PRO A 249 -2.94 18.28 -21.00
N GLU A 250 -2.87 18.02 -22.30
CA GLU A 250 -3.45 16.83 -22.94
C GLU A 250 -2.56 15.59 -22.83
N ALA A 251 -1.46 15.66 -22.05
CA ALA A 251 -0.56 14.54 -21.88
C ALA A 251 -1.28 13.30 -21.36
N ASN A 252 -1.24 12.22 -22.13
CA ASN A 252 -1.89 10.98 -21.77
C ASN A 252 -0.98 10.15 -20.86
N LEU A 253 -1.33 10.08 -19.56
CA LEU A 253 -0.57 9.31 -18.57
C LEU A 253 -0.54 7.81 -18.86
N SER A 254 -1.50 7.27 -19.62
CA SER A 254 -1.52 5.84 -19.97
C SER A 254 -0.29 5.39 -20.74
N ILE A 255 0.36 6.30 -21.48
CA ILE A 255 1.60 6.02 -22.20
C ILE A 255 2.86 6.28 -21.36
N ALA A 256 2.74 6.95 -20.22
CA ALA A 256 3.88 7.24 -19.33
C ALA A 256 4.32 5.99 -18.55
N TYR A 257 3.39 5.08 -18.30
CA TYR A 257 3.68 3.79 -17.68
C TYR A 257 3.94 2.77 -18.78
N THR A 258 5.17 2.33 -18.91
CA THR A 258 5.41 1.06 -19.56
C THR A 258 5.01 0.02 -18.51
N PRO A 259 3.87 -0.64 -18.61
CA PRO A 259 3.59 -1.75 -17.73
C PRO A 259 4.79 -2.70 -17.81
N SER A 260 5.14 -3.33 -16.72
CA SER A 260 5.93 -4.55 -16.79
C SER A 260 5.26 -5.45 -17.84
N PHE A 261 5.86 -6.57 -18.19
CA PHE A 261 5.26 -7.50 -19.15
C PHE A 261 3.81 -7.93 -18.86
N ASN A 262 3.18 -7.37 -17.82
CA ASN A 262 1.75 -7.45 -17.60
C ASN A 262 1.03 -6.55 -18.60
N LEU A 263 0.69 -7.18 -19.68
CA LEU A 263 -0.10 -6.61 -20.72
C LEU A 263 -1.54 -6.46 -20.23
N LEU A 264 -2.08 -5.25 -20.32
CA LEU A 264 -3.45 -4.98 -19.93
C LEU A 264 -4.40 -5.29 -21.12
N GLY A 265 -5.55 -5.91 -20.83
CA GLY A 265 -6.61 -6.12 -21.80
C GLY A 265 -6.34 -7.27 -22.78
N HIS A 266 -6.56 -7.02 -24.09
CA HIS A 266 -6.54 -8.08 -25.13
C HIS A 266 -5.16 -8.75 -25.28
N GLU A 267 -4.08 -8.04 -25.05
CA GLU A 267 -2.72 -8.58 -25.14
C GLU A 267 -2.47 -9.60 -24.02
N SER A 268 -3.01 -9.39 -22.82
CA SER A 268 -2.89 -10.34 -21.72
C SER A 268 -3.59 -11.66 -22.00
N LEU A 269 -4.67 -11.65 -22.76
CA LEU A 269 -5.39 -12.87 -23.19
C LEU A 269 -4.59 -13.67 -24.20
N ILE A 270 -3.86 -13.01 -25.10
CA ILE A 270 -2.97 -13.67 -26.06
C ILE A 270 -1.79 -14.30 -25.32
N MET A 271 -1.20 -13.59 -24.37
CA MET A 271 -0.09 -14.08 -23.57
C MET A 271 -0.49 -15.23 -22.64
N GLN A 272 -1.72 -15.21 -22.08
CA GLN A 272 -2.22 -16.31 -21.25
C GLN A 272 -2.32 -17.65 -21.98
N LYS A 273 -2.44 -17.63 -23.31
CA LYS A 273 -2.56 -18.82 -24.16
C LYS A 273 -1.24 -19.25 -24.81
N SER A 274 -0.14 -18.54 -24.54
CA SER A 274 1.16 -18.80 -25.15
C SER A 274 2.22 -19.18 -24.11
N GLU A 275 3.32 -19.80 -24.56
CA GLU A 275 4.51 -20.08 -23.72
C GLU A 275 5.11 -18.80 -23.11
N ALA A 276 4.83 -17.63 -23.68
CA ALA A 276 5.25 -16.35 -23.17
C ALA A 276 4.65 -16.03 -21.78
N LYS A 277 3.54 -16.65 -21.38
CA LYS A 277 2.98 -16.50 -20.03
C LYS A 277 3.97 -16.95 -18.96
N GLN A 278 4.64 -18.10 -19.18
CA GLN A 278 5.61 -18.62 -18.21
C GLN A 278 6.77 -17.63 -18.02
N ILE A 279 7.26 -17.04 -19.10
CA ILE A 279 8.30 -16.01 -19.06
C ILE A 279 7.79 -14.75 -18.35
N ALA A 280 6.56 -14.33 -18.65
CA ALA A 280 5.95 -13.16 -18.01
C ALA A 280 5.80 -13.36 -16.50
N ASP A 281 5.41 -14.56 -16.05
CA ASP A 281 5.28 -14.90 -14.64
C ASP A 281 6.63 -14.89 -13.91
N GLU A 282 7.71 -15.33 -14.55
CA GLU A 282 9.06 -15.29 -13.97
C GLU A 282 9.62 -13.87 -13.83
N ILE A 283 9.29 -12.97 -14.75
CA ILE A 283 9.83 -11.60 -14.78
C ILE A 283 8.89 -10.55 -14.20
N LYS A 284 7.71 -10.92 -13.71
CA LYS A 284 6.73 -9.96 -13.13
C LYS A 284 7.27 -9.14 -11.96
N THR A 285 8.26 -9.65 -11.24
CA THR A 285 8.94 -8.95 -10.15
C THR A 285 10.18 -8.16 -10.60
N CYS A 286 10.38 -8.02 -11.89
CA CYS A 286 11.53 -7.32 -12.46
C CYS A 286 11.53 -5.83 -12.09
N LEU A 287 12.56 -5.38 -11.37
CA LEU A 287 12.77 -4.00 -10.97
C LEU A 287 13.37 -3.12 -12.08
N ARG A 288 13.57 -3.66 -13.28
CA ARG A 288 14.22 -2.97 -14.43
C ARG A 288 15.59 -2.37 -14.09
N CYS A 289 16.31 -2.94 -13.15
CA CYS A 289 17.62 -2.45 -12.72
C CYS A 289 18.76 -2.62 -13.75
N GLY A 290 18.51 -3.35 -14.84
CA GLY A 290 19.47 -3.58 -15.92
C GLY A 290 20.60 -4.57 -15.63
N LYS A 291 20.63 -5.23 -14.46
CA LYS A 291 21.67 -6.22 -14.09
C LYS A 291 21.75 -7.42 -15.02
N CYS A 292 20.66 -7.75 -15.73
CA CYS A 292 20.66 -8.81 -16.73
C CYS A 292 21.38 -8.44 -18.02
N LYS A 293 21.54 -7.14 -18.34
CA LYS A 293 22.12 -6.70 -19.64
C LYS A 293 23.51 -7.24 -19.89
N PRO A 294 24.49 -7.18 -18.95
CA PRO A 294 25.86 -7.65 -19.20
C PRO A 294 25.95 -9.16 -19.49
N VAL A 295 24.97 -9.96 -19.05
CA VAL A 295 24.96 -11.42 -19.19
C VAL A 295 23.98 -11.90 -20.27
N CYS A 296 23.25 -10.98 -20.89
CA CYS A 296 22.29 -11.31 -21.95
C CYS A 296 23.00 -11.55 -23.28
N THR A 297 22.78 -12.70 -23.88
CA THR A 297 23.37 -13.06 -25.19
C THR A 297 22.86 -12.19 -26.35
N THR A 298 21.70 -11.56 -26.19
CA THR A 298 21.11 -10.66 -27.20
C THR A 298 21.47 -9.19 -26.98
N HIS A 299 22.15 -8.85 -25.87
CA HIS A 299 22.57 -7.50 -25.60
C HIS A 299 23.82 -7.15 -26.41
N VAL A 300 23.67 -6.20 -27.33
CA VAL A 300 24.79 -5.65 -28.10
C VAL A 300 25.10 -4.25 -27.58
N PRO A 301 26.33 -3.98 -27.10
CA PRO A 301 26.73 -2.61 -26.72
C PRO A 301 26.50 -1.65 -27.89
N ASN A 302 25.92 -0.49 -27.61
CA ASN A 302 25.52 0.52 -28.60
C ASN A 302 24.34 0.14 -29.51
N ALA A 303 23.65 -1.00 -29.23
CA ALA A 303 22.45 -1.36 -29.94
C ALA A 303 21.21 -0.61 -29.43
N ASN A 304 20.19 -0.58 -30.29
CA ASN A 304 18.88 -0.09 -29.94
C ASN A 304 18.32 -0.83 -28.71
N LEU A 305 17.72 -0.09 -27.78
CA LEU A 305 17.07 -0.63 -26.56
C LEU A 305 16.01 -1.69 -26.83
N LEU A 306 15.50 -1.81 -28.08
CA LEU A 306 14.58 -2.84 -28.51
C LEU A 306 15.16 -4.25 -28.44
N TYR A 307 16.48 -4.40 -28.50
CA TYR A 307 17.17 -5.69 -28.52
C TYR A 307 17.81 -6.08 -27.19
N SER A 308 17.55 -5.33 -26.13
CA SER A 308 18.07 -5.68 -24.80
C SER A 308 16.93 -5.92 -23.82
N PRO A 309 17.07 -6.90 -22.91
CA PRO A 309 16.10 -7.08 -21.84
C PRO A 309 16.02 -5.79 -21.02
N ARG A 310 14.83 -5.45 -20.62
CA ARG A 310 14.57 -4.30 -19.74
C ARG A 310 14.24 -4.77 -18.35
#